data_f2ddf196ab0cd31f4ed327ef94d0feab
#
_entry.id   f2ddf196ab0cd31f4ed327ef94d0feab
#
_cell.length_a   1.000
_cell.length_b   1.000
_cell.length_c   1.000
_cell.angle_alpha   90.00
_cell.angle_beta   90.00
_cell.angle_gamma   90.00
#
_symmetry.space_group_name_H-M   'P 1'
#
loop_
_entity.id
_entity.type
_entity.pdbx_description
1 polymer ?
#
loop_
_entity_poly.entity_id
_entity_poly.type
_entity_poly.pdbx_seq_one_letter_code
_entity_poly.pdbx_strand_id
1 'polypeptide(L)'
;MPAWIRLSLGGAATLLVGMGIGRFSYTPLIPALIERGALSADQAGYVGAFNLAGYLVGALIAPRLRARFGEAPTLRAWLLVSLACLAASIVPWGFAWLAFWRFLVGVAVAVMMIYALAVVTRAAPPARLGAATGIVFTGVGAGILLAGTLVPWLLETSLAAAWAGLAVAGAAGVAVALWGWGAAGGKDPPAPAATPSPPAARLRLTVPVAALIAAQTLFSLGLIPHSIYWVDYIVRGLGHPIAFGGLHWVLFGVGAVGGTYLWGRLADRIGFHAGLVLAFASLTAAVALPVVVTAGWALVVSSLVVGAQPGFSAIIAGRTHQVVGAARMARAWRLMALAAGVGQAAGGYAHVTLFSATGSYVALYFAGAACMAVGGLVGLLIVTPRADPQPARHT
;
A
#
# COMPACT_ATOMS: atom_id res chain seq x y z
N MET A 1 -26.89 -13.20 -4.53
CA MET A 1 -25.59 -12.58 -4.87
C MET A 1 -24.58 -13.71 -5.09
N PRO A 2 -23.82 -13.74 -6.18
CA PRO A 2 -22.76 -14.75 -6.42
C PRO A 2 -21.72 -14.76 -5.31
N ALA A 3 -21.23 -15.96 -4.94
CA ALA A 3 -20.28 -16.14 -3.83
C ALA A 3 -18.99 -15.30 -4.01
N TRP A 4 -18.46 -15.20 -5.24
CA TRP A 4 -17.26 -14.44 -5.53
C TRP A 4 -17.44 -12.92 -5.26
N ILE A 5 -18.63 -12.34 -5.50
CA ILE A 5 -18.92 -10.94 -5.18
C ILE A 5 -18.91 -10.75 -3.67
N ARG A 6 -19.59 -11.63 -2.93
CA ARG A 6 -19.63 -11.57 -1.47
C ARG A 6 -18.22 -11.67 -0.86
N LEU A 7 -17.38 -12.59 -1.38
CA LEU A 7 -15.98 -12.71 -0.97
C LEU A 7 -15.17 -11.48 -1.33
N SER A 8 -15.39 -10.86 -2.51
CA SER A 8 -14.71 -9.63 -2.90
C SER A 8 -15.09 -8.46 -2.00
N LEU A 9 -16.35 -8.34 -1.58
CA LEU A 9 -16.79 -7.33 -0.60
C LEU A 9 -16.17 -7.59 0.77
N GLY A 10 -16.07 -8.85 1.22
CA GLY A 10 -15.32 -9.23 2.41
C GLY A 10 -13.86 -8.84 2.33
N GLY A 11 -13.24 -9.04 1.17
CA GLY A 11 -11.88 -8.60 0.87
C GLY A 11 -11.72 -7.09 0.91
N ALA A 12 -12.66 -6.35 0.30
CA ALA A 12 -12.68 -4.89 0.34
C ALA A 12 -12.79 -4.37 1.77
N ALA A 13 -13.70 -4.92 2.58
CA ALA A 13 -13.84 -4.55 3.99
C ALA A 13 -12.57 -4.90 4.80
N THR A 14 -11.92 -6.02 4.49
CA THR A 14 -10.63 -6.40 5.12
C THR A 14 -9.54 -5.39 4.80
N LEU A 15 -9.40 -4.95 3.54
CA LEU A 15 -8.41 -3.93 3.17
C LEU A 15 -8.80 -2.53 3.68
N LEU A 16 -10.09 -2.22 3.79
CA LEU A 16 -10.55 -0.99 4.43
C LEU A 16 -10.09 -0.95 5.89
N VAL A 17 -10.31 -2.03 6.65
CA VAL A 17 -9.90 -2.10 8.07
C VAL A 17 -8.38 -2.08 8.22
N GLY A 18 -7.67 -2.92 7.46
CA GLY A 18 -6.23 -3.07 7.61
C GLY A 18 -5.46 -1.90 7.03
N MET A 19 -5.56 -1.72 5.72
CA MET A 19 -4.75 -0.73 5.01
C MET A 19 -5.37 0.66 5.05
N GLY A 20 -6.64 0.79 4.74
CA GLY A 20 -7.33 2.09 4.70
C GLY A 20 -7.37 2.77 6.07
N ILE A 21 -8.06 2.18 7.05
CA ILE A 21 -8.13 2.73 8.41
C ILE A 21 -6.85 2.38 9.18
N GLY A 22 -6.46 1.12 9.25
CA GLY A 22 -5.35 0.68 10.08
C GLY A 22 -4.05 1.41 9.77
N ARG A 23 -3.61 1.44 8.53
CA ARG A 23 -2.34 2.08 8.12
C ARG A 23 -2.51 3.56 7.84
N PHE A 24 -3.42 3.92 6.95
CA PHE A 24 -3.47 5.25 6.36
C PHE A 24 -4.22 6.30 7.17
N SER A 25 -4.95 5.93 8.24
CA SER A 25 -5.55 6.91 9.15
C SER A 25 -4.53 7.63 10.03
N TYR A 26 -3.33 7.09 10.16
CA TYR A 26 -2.28 7.70 10.98
C TYR A 26 -1.78 9.02 10.40
N THR A 27 -1.67 9.12 9.08
CA THR A 27 -1.17 10.31 8.37
C THR A 27 -1.95 11.59 8.72
N PRO A 28 -3.30 11.63 8.69
CA PRO A 28 -4.05 12.82 9.11
C PRO A 28 -4.05 13.07 10.63
N LEU A 29 -3.61 12.12 11.45
CA LEU A 29 -3.49 12.29 12.90
C LEU A 29 -2.15 12.92 13.32
N ILE A 30 -1.11 12.82 12.50
CA ILE A 30 0.25 13.26 12.87
C ILE A 30 0.30 14.73 13.33
N PRO A 31 -0.24 15.71 12.58
CA PRO A 31 -0.18 17.10 13.03
C PRO A 31 -0.83 17.27 14.41
N ALA A 32 -2.00 16.69 14.65
CA ALA A 32 -2.69 16.80 15.93
C ALA A 32 -1.96 16.09 17.07
N LEU A 33 -1.28 14.98 16.81
CA LEU A 33 -0.45 14.29 17.82
C LEU A 33 0.72 15.19 18.26
N ILE A 34 1.30 15.95 17.34
CA ILE A 34 2.41 16.85 17.62
C ILE A 34 1.92 18.14 18.28
N GLU A 35 0.93 18.82 17.72
CA GLU A 35 0.41 20.10 18.21
C GLU A 35 -0.20 19.99 19.61
N ARG A 36 -0.79 18.83 19.95
CA ARG A 36 -1.33 18.55 21.28
C ARG A 36 -0.30 17.99 22.27
N GLY A 37 0.97 17.90 21.88
CA GLY A 37 2.06 17.44 22.74
C GLY A 37 2.03 15.95 23.09
N ALA A 38 1.25 15.13 22.37
CA ALA A 38 1.20 13.69 22.60
C ALA A 38 2.48 12.98 22.11
N LEU A 39 3.09 13.49 21.04
CA LEU A 39 4.36 13.02 20.49
C LEU A 39 5.21 14.21 20.02
N SER A 40 6.54 14.07 20.01
CA SER A 40 7.40 14.97 19.24
C SER A 40 7.27 14.68 17.74
N ALA A 41 7.75 15.59 16.89
CA ALA A 41 7.75 15.41 15.44
C ALA A 41 8.53 14.14 15.03
N ASP A 42 9.69 13.90 15.67
CA ASP A 42 10.50 12.70 15.43
C ASP A 42 9.76 11.44 15.86
N GLN A 43 9.17 11.45 17.06
CA GLN A 43 8.39 10.32 17.56
C GLN A 43 7.23 9.97 16.64
N ALA A 44 6.51 10.97 16.14
CA ALA A 44 5.40 10.77 15.21
C ALA A 44 5.89 10.15 13.89
N GLY A 45 7.02 10.60 13.36
CA GLY A 45 7.66 10.00 12.21
C GLY A 45 8.06 8.54 12.45
N TYR A 46 8.74 8.25 13.56
CA TYR A 46 9.16 6.88 13.90
C TYR A 46 7.96 5.94 14.11
N VAL A 47 6.87 6.39 14.70
CA VAL A 47 5.63 5.59 14.80
C VAL A 47 5.11 5.18 13.40
N GLY A 48 5.19 6.07 12.41
CA GLY A 48 4.92 5.73 11.01
C GLY A 48 5.90 4.70 10.45
N ALA A 49 7.20 4.85 10.73
CA ALA A 49 8.24 3.90 10.29
C ALA A 49 8.08 2.51 10.95
N PHE A 50 7.67 2.44 12.23
CA PHE A 50 7.34 1.17 12.89
C PHE A 50 6.22 0.41 12.17
N ASN A 51 5.21 1.10 11.65
CA ASN A 51 4.17 0.47 10.84
C ASN A 51 4.73 -0.17 9.56
N LEU A 52 5.68 0.49 8.88
CA LEU A 52 6.34 -0.04 7.70
C LEU A 52 7.21 -1.27 8.04
N ALA A 53 7.92 -1.24 9.16
CA ALA A 53 8.68 -2.39 9.66
C ALA A 53 7.76 -3.56 10.01
N GLY A 54 6.62 -3.30 10.65
CA GLY A 54 5.59 -4.30 10.94
C GLY A 54 5.08 -4.97 9.66
N TYR A 55 4.86 -4.21 8.61
CA TYR A 55 4.42 -4.74 7.31
C TYR A 55 5.42 -5.77 6.75
N LEU A 56 6.72 -5.47 6.82
CA LEU A 56 7.77 -6.42 6.42
C LEU A 56 7.70 -7.71 7.25
N VAL A 57 7.60 -7.59 8.58
CA VAL A 57 7.50 -8.76 9.46
C VAL A 57 6.25 -9.58 9.14
N GLY A 58 5.10 -8.92 8.96
CA GLY A 58 3.85 -9.57 8.57
C GLY A 58 3.95 -10.36 7.27
N ALA A 59 4.60 -9.79 6.25
CA ALA A 59 4.82 -10.46 4.97
C ALA A 59 5.72 -11.70 5.12
N LEU A 60 6.72 -11.66 6.01
CA LEU A 60 7.64 -12.78 6.25
C LEU A 60 6.98 -13.91 7.04
N ILE A 61 6.10 -13.60 8.01
CA ILE A 61 5.45 -14.63 8.84
C ILE A 61 4.18 -15.20 8.21
N ALA A 62 3.53 -14.49 7.28
CA ALA A 62 2.29 -14.90 6.65
C ALA A 62 2.31 -16.37 6.15
N PRO A 63 3.34 -16.85 5.42
CA PRO A 63 3.36 -18.25 4.97
C PRO A 63 3.36 -19.26 6.10
N ARG A 64 4.02 -18.95 7.24
CA ARG A 64 4.05 -19.83 8.43
C ARG A 64 2.70 -19.86 9.15
N LEU A 65 2.03 -18.71 9.24
CA LEU A 65 0.69 -18.61 9.83
C LEU A 65 -0.32 -19.44 9.04
N ARG A 66 -0.26 -19.35 7.69
CA ARG A 66 -1.08 -20.17 6.81
C ARG A 66 -0.86 -21.66 7.01
N ALA A 67 0.41 -22.08 7.06
CA ALA A 67 0.76 -23.50 7.22
C ALA A 67 0.29 -24.07 8.58
N ARG A 68 0.27 -23.24 9.63
CA ARG A 68 -0.07 -23.67 10.98
C ARG A 68 -1.57 -23.60 11.31
N PHE A 69 -2.26 -22.55 10.84
CA PHE A 69 -3.63 -22.22 11.27
C PHE A 69 -4.64 -22.20 10.12
N GLY A 70 -4.19 -22.28 8.87
CA GLY A 70 -5.04 -22.06 7.70
C GLY A 70 -5.29 -20.58 7.40
N GLU A 71 -5.92 -20.28 6.25
CA GLU A 71 -6.15 -18.91 5.80
C GLU A 71 -7.32 -18.24 6.54
N ALA A 72 -8.46 -18.91 6.63
CA ALA A 72 -9.67 -18.31 7.18
C ALA A 72 -9.56 -17.98 8.68
N PRO A 73 -9.04 -18.87 9.56
CA PRO A 73 -8.82 -18.53 10.95
C PRO A 73 -7.81 -17.42 11.14
N THR A 74 -6.70 -17.46 10.38
CA THR A 74 -5.67 -16.41 10.43
C THR A 74 -6.24 -15.06 10.04
N LEU A 75 -7.00 -14.99 8.94
CA LEU A 75 -7.61 -13.74 8.48
C LEU A 75 -8.56 -13.14 9.54
N ARG A 76 -9.41 -13.98 10.14
CA ARG A 76 -10.33 -13.56 11.22
C ARG A 76 -9.57 -13.04 12.44
N ALA A 77 -8.54 -13.76 12.88
CA ALA A 77 -7.72 -13.36 14.03
C ALA A 77 -7.05 -12.00 13.79
N TRP A 78 -6.47 -11.79 12.61
CA TRP A 78 -5.78 -10.54 12.29
C TRP A 78 -6.73 -9.35 12.05
N LEU A 79 -7.98 -9.58 11.64
CA LEU A 79 -9.03 -8.56 11.65
C LEU A 79 -9.31 -8.08 13.09
N LEU A 80 -9.45 -9.02 14.03
CA LEU A 80 -9.67 -8.68 15.44
C LEU A 80 -8.44 -8.00 16.07
N VAL A 81 -7.23 -8.46 15.73
CA VAL A 81 -5.98 -7.80 16.15
C VAL A 81 -5.92 -6.37 15.63
N SER A 82 -6.28 -6.14 14.36
CA SER A 82 -6.33 -4.79 13.79
C SER A 82 -7.31 -3.88 14.53
N LEU A 83 -8.49 -4.40 14.88
CA LEU A 83 -9.48 -3.68 15.69
C LEU A 83 -8.95 -3.37 17.09
N ALA A 84 -8.32 -4.35 17.75
CA ALA A 84 -7.69 -4.16 19.06
C ALA A 84 -6.60 -3.08 19.03
N CYS A 85 -5.80 -3.03 17.95
CA CYS A 85 -4.79 -1.98 17.75
C CYS A 85 -5.42 -0.57 17.66
N LEU A 86 -6.55 -0.44 16.95
CA LEU A 86 -7.27 0.82 16.86
C LEU A 86 -7.84 1.23 18.23
N ALA A 87 -8.45 0.30 18.95
CA ALA A 87 -9.00 0.54 20.28
C ALA A 87 -7.90 0.90 21.30
N ALA A 88 -6.77 0.21 21.26
CA ALA A 88 -5.64 0.51 22.15
C ALA A 88 -5.02 1.89 21.87
N SER A 89 -5.12 2.39 20.64
CA SER A 89 -4.62 3.72 20.28
C SER A 89 -5.45 4.86 20.86
N ILE A 90 -6.65 4.60 21.42
CA ILE A 90 -7.47 5.59 22.12
C ILE A 90 -6.76 6.13 23.37
N VAL A 91 -5.96 5.26 24.02
CA VAL A 91 -5.28 5.57 25.28
C VAL A 91 -3.91 6.20 24.99
N PRO A 92 -3.62 7.43 25.45
CA PRO A 92 -2.40 8.18 25.10
C PRO A 92 -1.23 7.82 26.07
N TRP A 93 -0.78 6.57 26.07
CA TRP A 93 0.34 6.13 26.92
C TRP A 93 1.73 6.40 26.33
N GLY A 94 1.81 7.38 25.43
CA GLY A 94 3.07 7.88 24.88
C GLY A 94 3.62 7.07 23.70
N PHE A 95 4.88 7.40 23.36
CA PHE A 95 5.53 6.92 22.14
C PHE A 95 5.61 5.39 22.03
N ALA A 96 6.15 4.73 23.06
CA ALA A 96 6.39 3.27 23.02
C ALA A 96 5.08 2.48 22.83
N TRP A 97 4.01 2.93 23.50
CA TRP A 97 2.68 2.35 23.37
C TRP A 97 2.17 2.45 21.94
N LEU A 98 2.16 3.66 21.41
CA LEU A 98 1.64 3.88 20.05
C LEU A 98 2.51 3.18 18.99
N ALA A 99 3.84 3.22 19.14
CA ALA A 99 4.78 2.53 18.25
C ALA A 99 4.54 1.02 18.21
N PHE A 100 4.31 0.38 19.36
CA PHE A 100 4.00 -1.05 19.44
C PHE A 100 2.71 -1.40 18.67
N TRP A 101 1.62 -0.67 18.95
CA TRP A 101 0.35 -0.95 18.27
C TRP A 101 0.40 -0.63 16.78
N ARG A 102 1.11 0.42 16.39
CA ARG A 102 1.30 0.75 14.97
C ARG A 102 2.18 -0.27 14.24
N PHE A 103 3.20 -0.81 14.90
CA PHE A 103 3.95 -1.95 14.38
C PHE A 103 3.03 -3.17 14.17
N LEU A 104 2.21 -3.50 15.15
CA LEU A 104 1.29 -4.64 15.07
C LEU A 104 0.21 -4.44 13.99
N VAL A 105 -0.28 -3.20 13.80
CA VAL A 105 -1.13 -2.85 12.63
C VAL A 105 -0.39 -3.17 11.33
N GLY A 106 0.89 -2.82 11.21
CA GLY A 106 1.70 -3.14 10.03
C GLY A 106 1.73 -4.63 9.75
N VAL A 107 1.98 -5.46 10.77
CA VAL A 107 1.93 -6.93 10.65
C VAL A 107 0.54 -7.40 10.17
N ALA A 108 -0.52 -6.88 10.78
CA ALA A 108 -1.90 -7.23 10.44
C ALA A 108 -2.22 -6.90 8.98
N VAL A 109 -1.84 -5.70 8.51
CA VAL A 109 -2.05 -5.25 7.13
C VAL A 109 -1.44 -6.21 6.12
N ALA A 110 -0.18 -6.62 6.32
CA ALA A 110 0.50 -7.51 5.39
C ALA A 110 -0.18 -8.88 5.32
N VAL A 111 -0.50 -9.46 6.48
CA VAL A 111 -1.18 -10.77 6.57
C VAL A 111 -2.55 -10.71 5.91
N MET A 112 -3.36 -9.71 6.25
CA MET A 112 -4.70 -9.54 5.72
C MET A 112 -4.71 -9.30 4.21
N MET A 113 -3.80 -8.47 3.69
CA MET A 113 -3.69 -8.20 2.27
C MET A 113 -3.35 -9.46 1.46
N ILE A 114 -2.37 -10.25 1.93
CA ILE A 114 -1.94 -11.48 1.26
C ILE A 114 -3.10 -12.48 1.19
N TYR A 115 -3.80 -12.69 2.29
CA TYR A 115 -4.84 -13.73 2.34
C TYR A 115 -6.15 -13.30 1.71
N ALA A 116 -6.57 -12.04 1.88
CA ALA A 116 -7.78 -11.55 1.25
C ALA A 116 -7.71 -11.69 -0.28
N LEU A 117 -6.59 -11.28 -0.87
CA LEU A 117 -6.34 -11.44 -2.31
C LEU A 117 -6.30 -12.91 -2.72
N ALA A 118 -5.60 -13.77 -1.96
CA ALA A 118 -5.49 -15.18 -2.28
C ALA A 118 -6.86 -15.90 -2.28
N VAL A 119 -7.71 -15.62 -1.31
CA VAL A 119 -9.06 -16.21 -1.23
C VAL A 119 -9.94 -15.71 -2.37
N VAL A 120 -9.96 -14.40 -2.62
CA VAL A 120 -10.81 -13.80 -3.65
C VAL A 120 -10.40 -14.25 -5.04
N THR A 121 -9.11 -14.28 -5.35
CA THR A 121 -8.62 -14.70 -6.68
C THR A 121 -8.88 -16.16 -6.97
N ARG A 122 -8.89 -17.03 -5.96
CA ARG A 122 -9.27 -18.45 -6.15
C ARG A 122 -10.78 -18.65 -6.35
N ALA A 123 -11.59 -17.81 -5.74
CA ALA A 123 -13.05 -17.92 -5.82
C ALA A 123 -13.65 -17.21 -7.04
N ALA A 124 -12.95 -16.28 -7.64
CA ALA A 124 -13.42 -15.50 -8.77
C ALA A 124 -13.34 -16.32 -10.07
N PRO A 125 -14.40 -16.30 -10.92
CA PRO A 125 -14.31 -16.85 -12.25
C PRO A 125 -13.17 -16.18 -13.05
N PRO A 126 -12.43 -16.90 -13.92
CA PRO A 126 -11.32 -16.33 -14.68
C PRO A 126 -11.68 -15.04 -15.44
N ALA A 127 -12.87 -15.00 -16.05
CA ALA A 127 -13.36 -13.81 -16.77
C ALA A 127 -13.72 -12.62 -15.85
N ARG A 128 -13.76 -12.80 -14.53
CA ARG A 128 -14.13 -11.79 -13.54
C ARG A 128 -13.00 -11.45 -12.55
N LEU A 129 -11.81 -12.02 -12.76
CA LEU A 129 -10.68 -11.86 -11.86
C LEU A 129 -10.29 -10.38 -11.66
N GLY A 130 -10.25 -9.60 -12.73
CA GLY A 130 -9.97 -8.17 -12.66
C GLY A 130 -11.03 -7.40 -11.88
N ALA A 131 -12.32 -7.71 -12.10
CA ALA A 131 -13.41 -7.09 -11.34
C ALA A 131 -13.35 -7.45 -9.85
N ALA A 132 -13.10 -8.72 -9.52
CA ALA A 132 -12.99 -9.19 -8.15
C ALA A 132 -11.84 -8.52 -7.38
N THR A 133 -10.65 -8.46 -7.96
CA THR A 133 -9.48 -7.78 -7.37
C THR A 133 -9.69 -6.26 -7.31
N GLY A 134 -10.31 -5.66 -8.33
CA GLY A 134 -10.69 -4.25 -8.32
C GLY A 134 -11.58 -3.90 -7.13
N ILE A 135 -12.64 -4.69 -6.88
CA ILE A 135 -13.52 -4.53 -5.70
C ILE A 135 -12.70 -4.60 -4.40
N VAL A 136 -11.78 -5.54 -4.27
CA VAL A 136 -10.96 -5.66 -3.05
C VAL A 136 -10.15 -4.39 -2.80
N PHE A 137 -9.51 -3.83 -3.83
CA PHE A 137 -8.68 -2.64 -3.67
C PHE A 137 -9.47 -1.34 -3.45
N THR A 138 -10.77 -1.28 -3.81
CA THR A 138 -11.60 -0.11 -3.45
C THR A 138 -11.68 0.09 -1.94
N GLY A 139 -11.52 -0.97 -1.14
CA GLY A 139 -11.48 -0.89 0.31
C GLY A 139 -10.34 0.00 0.83
N VAL A 140 -9.18 -0.03 0.19
CA VAL A 140 -8.04 0.83 0.57
C VAL A 140 -8.42 2.31 0.39
N GLY A 141 -8.88 2.66 -0.81
CA GLY A 141 -9.28 4.04 -1.12
C GLY A 141 -10.45 4.52 -0.24
N ALA A 142 -11.46 3.68 -0.04
CA ALA A 142 -12.59 3.99 0.84
C ALA A 142 -12.14 4.28 2.28
N GLY A 143 -11.17 3.52 2.80
CA GLY A 143 -10.63 3.77 4.14
C GLY A 143 -9.80 5.05 4.22
N ILE A 144 -9.07 5.42 3.16
CA ILE A 144 -8.34 6.69 3.06
C ILE A 144 -9.34 7.86 3.03
N LEU A 145 -10.39 7.77 2.20
CA LEU A 145 -11.46 8.76 2.13
C LEU A 145 -12.12 8.96 3.51
N LEU A 146 -12.45 7.85 4.17
CA LEU A 146 -13.04 7.87 5.50
C LEU A 146 -12.10 8.53 6.52
N ALA A 147 -10.82 8.20 6.50
CA ALA A 147 -9.85 8.80 7.42
C ALA A 147 -9.68 10.31 7.17
N GLY A 148 -9.63 10.72 5.90
CA GLY A 148 -9.50 12.14 5.54
C GLY A 148 -10.69 13.00 5.93
N THR A 149 -11.88 12.41 6.04
CA THR A 149 -13.11 13.11 6.46
C THR A 149 -13.35 13.00 7.97
N LEU A 150 -13.29 11.78 8.50
CA LEU A 150 -13.66 11.48 9.89
C LEU A 150 -12.65 12.04 10.89
N VAL A 151 -11.34 11.93 10.59
CA VAL A 151 -10.30 12.35 11.53
C VAL A 151 -10.34 13.86 11.80
N PRO A 152 -10.33 14.76 10.80
CA PRO A 152 -10.39 16.20 11.07
C PRO A 152 -11.66 16.58 11.86
N TRP A 153 -12.80 16.02 11.50
CA TRP A 153 -14.07 16.30 12.18
C TRP A 153 -14.04 15.86 13.66
N LEU A 154 -13.57 14.67 13.97
CA LEU A 154 -13.50 14.19 15.35
C LEU A 154 -12.38 14.84 16.17
N LEU A 155 -11.34 15.34 15.52
CA LEU A 155 -10.29 16.12 16.17
C LEU A 155 -10.80 17.47 16.71
N GLU A 156 -11.92 18.01 16.22
CA GLU A 156 -12.58 19.17 16.84
C GLU A 156 -12.99 18.87 18.29
N THR A 157 -13.32 17.62 18.60
CA THR A 157 -13.66 17.19 19.95
C THR A 157 -12.41 16.80 20.74
N SER A 158 -11.69 15.79 20.31
CA SER A 158 -10.45 15.33 20.97
C SER A 158 -9.68 14.33 20.12
N LEU A 159 -8.42 14.08 20.50
CA LEU A 159 -7.60 13.01 19.91
C LEU A 159 -8.18 11.62 20.20
N ALA A 160 -8.70 11.41 21.43
CA ALA A 160 -9.36 10.16 21.81
C ALA A 160 -10.63 9.91 20.99
N ALA A 161 -11.43 10.97 20.71
CA ALA A 161 -12.60 10.86 19.85
C ALA A 161 -12.23 10.43 18.42
N ALA A 162 -11.15 10.97 17.86
CA ALA A 162 -10.66 10.57 16.53
C ALA A 162 -10.27 9.07 16.49
N TRP A 163 -9.52 8.59 17.48
CA TRP A 163 -9.18 7.17 17.58
C TRP A 163 -10.41 6.28 17.81
N ALA A 164 -11.34 6.72 18.68
CA ALA A 164 -12.58 5.99 18.96
C ALA A 164 -13.46 5.89 17.71
N GLY A 165 -13.60 6.97 16.95
CA GLY A 165 -14.36 6.96 15.68
C GLY A 165 -13.74 6.01 14.65
N LEU A 166 -12.40 5.99 14.55
CA LEU A 166 -11.68 5.02 13.69
C LEU A 166 -11.89 3.59 14.17
N ALA A 167 -11.91 3.33 15.49
CA ALA A 167 -12.19 2.01 16.05
C ALA A 167 -13.63 1.56 15.76
N VAL A 168 -14.62 2.45 15.88
CA VAL A 168 -16.03 2.17 15.53
C VAL A 168 -16.17 1.88 14.05
N ALA A 169 -15.58 2.70 13.17
CA ALA A 169 -15.58 2.46 11.74
C ALA A 169 -14.85 1.13 11.39
N GLY A 170 -13.75 0.85 12.08
CA GLY A 170 -13.03 -0.41 11.97
C GLY A 170 -13.89 -1.61 12.39
N ALA A 171 -14.66 -1.51 13.49
CA ALA A 171 -15.57 -2.54 13.95
C ALA A 171 -16.68 -2.82 12.93
N ALA A 172 -17.27 -1.78 12.35
CA ALA A 172 -18.23 -1.94 11.25
C ALA A 172 -17.61 -2.65 10.03
N GLY A 173 -16.38 -2.25 9.67
CA GLY A 173 -15.63 -2.91 8.60
C GLY A 173 -15.33 -4.38 8.90
N VAL A 174 -14.96 -4.72 10.15
CA VAL A 174 -14.75 -6.11 10.59
C VAL A 174 -16.05 -6.92 10.46
N ALA A 175 -17.18 -6.36 10.87
CA ALA A 175 -18.48 -7.05 10.73
C ALA A 175 -18.80 -7.37 9.28
N VAL A 176 -18.60 -6.41 8.36
CA VAL A 176 -18.78 -6.62 6.91
C VAL A 176 -17.78 -7.64 6.37
N ALA A 177 -16.50 -7.58 6.81
CA ALA A 177 -15.49 -8.55 6.40
C ALA A 177 -15.88 -9.97 6.83
N LEU A 178 -16.26 -10.16 8.09
CA LEU A 178 -16.67 -11.47 8.61
C LEU A 178 -17.93 -12.01 7.90
N TRP A 179 -18.91 -11.14 7.63
CA TRP A 179 -20.06 -11.52 6.80
C TRP A 179 -19.63 -11.98 5.40
N GLY A 180 -18.72 -11.25 4.77
CA GLY A 180 -18.16 -11.60 3.45
C GLY A 180 -17.46 -12.95 3.47
N TRP A 181 -16.58 -13.18 4.44
CA TRP A 181 -15.84 -14.44 4.60
C TRP A 181 -16.72 -15.63 5.00
N GLY A 182 -17.91 -15.41 5.57
CA GLY A 182 -18.89 -16.46 5.84
C GLY A 182 -19.34 -17.20 4.57
N ALA A 183 -19.21 -16.60 3.37
CA ALA A 183 -19.51 -17.27 2.11
C ALA A 183 -18.49 -18.38 1.73
N ALA A 184 -17.31 -18.39 2.35
CA ALA A 184 -16.32 -19.45 2.16
C ALA A 184 -16.66 -20.75 2.91
N GLY A 185 -17.78 -20.82 3.65
CA GLY A 185 -18.25 -22.02 4.31
C GLY A 185 -17.38 -22.51 5.49
N GLY A 186 -16.48 -21.70 6.01
CA GLY A 186 -15.63 -22.04 7.15
C GLY A 186 -14.53 -23.09 6.88
N LYS A 187 -14.54 -23.70 5.71
CA LYS A 187 -13.47 -24.57 5.22
C LYS A 187 -12.57 -23.75 4.31
N ASP A 188 -11.27 -23.85 4.51
CA ASP A 188 -10.35 -23.39 3.47
C ASP A 188 -10.76 -24.10 2.17
N PRO A 189 -11.00 -23.38 1.05
CA PRO A 189 -11.20 -24.04 -0.21
C PRO A 189 -10.06 -25.04 -0.39
N PRO A 190 -10.33 -26.29 -0.84
CA PRO A 190 -9.26 -27.25 -1.05
C PRO A 190 -8.15 -26.52 -1.81
N ALA A 191 -6.92 -26.58 -1.29
CA ALA A 191 -5.78 -26.11 -2.05
C ALA A 191 -5.96 -26.74 -3.44
N PRO A 192 -5.89 -26.00 -4.56
CA PRO A 192 -5.94 -26.60 -5.86
C PRO A 192 -5.02 -27.80 -5.79
N ALA A 193 -5.54 -29.00 -6.08
CA ALA A 193 -4.71 -30.20 -6.10
C ALA A 193 -3.43 -29.77 -6.79
N ALA A 194 -2.31 -29.91 -6.10
CA ALA A 194 -1.05 -29.44 -6.61
C ALA A 194 -0.85 -30.17 -7.93
N THR A 195 -1.34 -29.57 -9.02
CA THR A 195 -0.85 -29.94 -10.33
C THR A 195 0.64 -29.82 -10.17
N PRO A 196 1.42 -30.89 -10.38
CA PRO A 196 2.85 -30.83 -10.26
C PRO A 196 3.30 -29.64 -11.11
N SER A 197 3.48 -28.50 -10.47
CA SER A 197 4.04 -27.35 -11.18
C SER A 197 5.39 -27.83 -11.65
N PRO A 198 5.71 -27.71 -12.94
CA PRO A 198 7.04 -28.04 -13.43
C PRO A 198 8.05 -27.45 -12.47
N PRO A 199 9.16 -28.14 -12.12
CA PRO A 199 10.10 -27.68 -11.15
C PRO A 199 10.41 -26.21 -11.42
N ALA A 200 10.08 -25.36 -10.44
CA ALA A 200 9.97 -23.92 -10.65
C ALA A 200 11.27 -23.43 -11.28
N ALA A 201 11.21 -23.02 -12.53
CA ALA A 201 12.36 -22.65 -13.33
C ALA A 201 13.20 -21.64 -12.55
N ARG A 202 14.51 -21.89 -12.41
CA ARG A 202 15.41 -21.02 -11.64
C ARG A 202 15.32 -19.59 -12.20
N LEU A 203 14.99 -18.62 -11.36
CA LEU A 203 15.05 -17.23 -11.75
C LEU A 203 16.52 -16.80 -11.75
N ARG A 204 17.03 -16.46 -12.92
CA ARG A 204 18.39 -15.89 -13.04
C ARG A 204 18.29 -14.39 -12.73
N LEU A 205 19.21 -13.89 -11.95
CA LEU A 205 19.31 -12.45 -11.66
C LEU A 205 20.01 -11.78 -12.87
N THR A 206 19.23 -11.52 -13.90
CA THR A 206 19.66 -10.76 -15.09
C THR A 206 19.47 -9.26 -14.84
N VAL A 207 20.10 -8.39 -15.65
CA VAL A 207 19.96 -6.94 -15.55
C VAL A 207 18.50 -6.51 -15.53
N PRO A 208 17.59 -6.97 -16.43
CA PRO A 208 16.17 -6.62 -16.36
C PRO A 208 15.47 -7.07 -15.07
N VAL A 209 15.84 -8.23 -14.52
CA VAL A 209 15.25 -8.72 -13.25
C VAL A 209 15.75 -7.90 -12.07
N ALA A 210 17.04 -7.58 -12.02
CA ALA A 210 17.59 -6.70 -10.99
C ALA A 210 16.98 -5.30 -11.07
N ALA A 211 16.79 -4.77 -12.28
CA ALA A 211 16.14 -3.48 -12.51
C ALA A 211 14.68 -3.47 -12.06
N LEU A 212 13.91 -4.55 -12.28
CA LEU A 212 12.55 -4.69 -11.75
C LEU A 212 12.51 -4.64 -10.22
N ILE A 213 13.42 -5.34 -9.56
CA ILE A 213 13.54 -5.36 -8.10
C ILE A 213 13.89 -3.96 -7.58
N ALA A 214 14.89 -3.32 -8.19
CA ALA A 214 15.32 -1.98 -7.82
C ALA A 214 14.22 -0.93 -8.07
N ALA A 215 13.54 -0.96 -9.21
CA ALA A 215 12.44 -0.06 -9.54
C ALA A 215 11.30 -0.19 -8.52
N GLN A 216 10.88 -1.40 -8.15
CA GLN A 216 9.86 -1.62 -7.14
C GLN A 216 10.29 -1.10 -5.75
N THR A 217 11.56 -1.26 -5.40
CA THR A 217 12.11 -0.77 -4.12
C THR A 217 12.15 0.75 -4.10
N LEU A 218 12.67 1.38 -5.16
CA LEU A 218 12.76 2.83 -5.29
C LEU A 218 11.38 3.50 -5.33
N PHE A 219 10.41 2.90 -6.01
CA PHE A 219 9.01 3.31 -5.93
C PHE A 219 8.50 3.32 -4.48
N SER A 220 8.77 2.25 -3.75
CA SER A 220 8.33 2.13 -2.36
C SER A 220 8.98 3.18 -1.44
N LEU A 221 10.26 3.49 -1.67
CA LEU A 221 11.01 4.55 -0.97
C LEU A 221 10.45 5.93 -1.28
N GLY A 222 10.21 6.22 -2.56
CA GLY A 222 9.75 7.53 -3.02
C GLY A 222 8.35 7.91 -2.56
N LEU A 223 7.54 6.93 -2.11
CA LEU A 223 6.20 7.18 -1.56
C LEU A 223 6.20 7.61 -0.08
N ILE A 224 7.30 7.45 0.64
CA ILE A 224 7.34 7.66 2.09
C ILE A 224 6.95 9.08 2.50
N PRO A 225 7.41 10.17 1.83
CA PRO A 225 7.00 11.53 2.16
C PRO A 225 5.48 11.69 2.18
N HIS A 226 4.78 11.21 1.16
CA HIS A 226 3.32 11.28 1.10
C HIS A 226 2.64 10.33 2.08
N SER A 227 3.20 9.14 2.30
CA SER A 227 2.58 8.14 3.17
C SER A 227 2.60 8.54 4.65
N ILE A 228 3.61 9.30 5.09
CA ILE A 228 3.80 9.68 6.49
C ILE A 228 3.57 11.18 6.68
N TYR A 229 4.18 12.03 5.85
CA TYR A 229 4.30 13.47 6.12
C TYR A 229 3.34 14.34 5.32
N TRP A 230 2.49 13.80 4.41
CA TRP A 230 1.68 14.62 3.50
C TRP A 230 0.77 15.61 4.22
N VAL A 231 -0.03 15.11 5.16
CA VAL A 231 -0.95 15.98 5.93
C VAL A 231 -0.16 16.86 6.90
N ASP A 232 0.90 16.35 7.51
CA ASP A 232 1.77 17.12 8.40
C ASP A 232 2.46 18.27 7.67
N TYR A 233 2.93 18.04 6.45
CA TYR A 233 3.50 19.10 5.60
C TYR A 233 2.48 20.19 5.28
N ILE A 234 1.25 19.82 4.91
CA ILE A 234 0.20 20.78 4.59
C ILE A 234 -0.20 21.59 5.84
N VAL A 235 -0.34 20.94 6.99
CA VAL A 235 -0.79 21.60 8.21
C VAL A 235 0.34 22.38 8.87
N ARG A 236 1.43 21.71 9.23
CA ARG A 236 2.53 22.32 10.00
C ARG A 236 3.59 22.98 9.11
N GLY A 237 3.86 22.42 7.94
CA GLY A 237 4.84 22.99 7.01
C GLY A 237 4.33 24.21 6.25
N LEU A 238 3.07 24.20 5.82
CA LEU A 238 2.45 25.30 5.06
C LEU A 238 1.49 26.16 5.89
N GLY A 239 1.18 25.79 7.15
CA GLY A 239 0.34 26.58 8.06
C GLY A 239 -1.16 26.48 7.75
N HIS A 240 -1.61 25.44 7.03
CA HIS A 240 -3.03 25.27 6.74
C HIS A 240 -3.79 24.58 7.89
N PRO A 241 -5.12 24.84 8.02
CA PRO A 241 -5.95 24.13 8.98
C PRO A 241 -5.96 22.62 8.75
N ILE A 242 -6.16 21.84 9.81
CA ILE A 242 -6.19 20.38 9.75
C ILE A 242 -7.26 19.84 8.80
N ALA A 243 -8.41 20.54 8.70
CA ALA A 243 -9.47 20.20 7.73
C ALA A 243 -8.99 20.30 6.28
N PHE A 244 -8.13 21.26 5.96
CA PHE A 244 -7.55 21.41 4.63
C PHE A 244 -6.56 20.25 4.34
N GLY A 245 -5.73 19.87 5.32
CA GLY A 245 -4.90 18.67 5.22
C GLY A 245 -5.74 17.39 5.03
N GLY A 246 -6.85 17.27 5.74
CA GLY A 246 -7.81 16.17 5.56
C GLY A 246 -8.43 16.13 4.17
N LEU A 247 -8.80 17.30 3.60
CA LEU A 247 -9.29 17.39 2.21
C LEU A 247 -8.26 16.82 1.22
N HIS A 248 -6.99 17.15 1.38
CA HIS A 248 -5.92 16.62 0.52
C HIS A 248 -5.70 15.12 0.72
N TRP A 249 -5.97 14.60 1.92
CA TRP A 249 -5.99 13.16 2.16
C TRP A 249 -7.20 12.46 1.50
N VAL A 250 -8.35 13.11 1.46
CA VAL A 250 -9.52 12.68 0.65
C VAL A 250 -9.16 12.63 -0.83
N LEU A 251 -8.54 13.67 -1.37
CA LEU A 251 -8.08 13.70 -2.77
C LEU A 251 -7.09 12.58 -3.08
N PHE A 252 -6.18 12.28 -2.14
CA PHE A 252 -5.29 11.13 -2.24
C PHE A 252 -6.09 9.80 -2.30
N GLY A 253 -7.13 9.66 -1.49
CA GLY A 253 -8.06 8.52 -1.54
C GLY A 253 -8.82 8.41 -2.87
N VAL A 254 -9.28 9.53 -3.42
CA VAL A 254 -9.90 9.58 -4.78
C VAL A 254 -8.92 9.07 -5.83
N GLY A 255 -7.67 9.54 -5.77
CA GLY A 255 -6.59 9.02 -6.61
C GLY A 255 -6.41 7.52 -6.47
N ALA A 256 -6.43 6.99 -5.24
CA ALA A 256 -6.25 5.56 -4.97
C ALA A 256 -7.38 4.70 -5.55
N VAL A 257 -8.62 5.16 -5.49
CA VAL A 257 -9.77 4.46 -6.10
C VAL A 257 -9.67 4.46 -7.63
N GLY A 258 -9.36 5.60 -8.24
CA GLY A 258 -9.34 5.76 -9.70
C GLY A 258 -8.05 5.24 -10.36
N GLY A 259 -6.94 5.28 -9.62
CA GLY A 259 -5.60 5.09 -10.19
C GLY A 259 -5.37 3.73 -10.83
N THR A 260 -5.84 2.66 -10.21
CA THR A 260 -5.68 1.30 -10.75
C THR A 260 -6.33 1.17 -12.14
N TYR A 261 -7.52 1.73 -12.30
CA TYR A 261 -8.23 1.70 -13.56
C TYR A 261 -7.58 2.58 -14.64
N LEU A 262 -7.22 3.81 -14.26
CA LEU A 262 -6.61 4.76 -15.21
C LEU A 262 -5.25 4.26 -15.69
N TRP A 263 -4.40 3.83 -14.79
CA TRP A 263 -3.07 3.31 -15.12
C TRP A 263 -3.13 2.00 -15.90
N GLY A 264 -4.07 1.10 -15.55
CA GLY A 264 -4.28 -0.14 -16.31
C GLY A 264 -4.66 0.14 -17.76
N ARG A 265 -5.68 0.99 -18.01
CA ARG A 265 -6.09 1.38 -19.36
C ARG A 265 -5.01 2.10 -20.14
N LEU A 266 -4.25 2.94 -19.48
CA LEU A 266 -3.14 3.62 -20.12
C LEU A 266 -2.06 2.63 -20.55
N ALA A 267 -1.68 1.70 -19.66
CA ALA A 267 -0.71 0.65 -19.98
C ALA A 267 -1.17 -0.28 -21.12
N ASP A 268 -2.48 -0.56 -21.22
CA ASP A 268 -3.05 -1.34 -22.33
C ASP A 268 -2.87 -0.62 -23.68
N ARG A 269 -2.88 0.71 -23.69
CA ARG A 269 -2.75 1.51 -24.92
C ARG A 269 -1.30 1.75 -25.33
N ILE A 270 -0.43 2.10 -24.38
CA ILE A 270 0.97 2.51 -24.66
C ILE A 270 2.00 1.41 -24.37
N GLY A 271 1.56 0.28 -23.82
CA GLY A 271 2.39 -0.82 -23.37
C GLY A 271 2.97 -0.65 -21.96
N PHE A 272 3.28 -1.76 -21.30
CA PHE A 272 3.75 -1.76 -19.90
C PHE A 272 5.10 -1.07 -19.70
N HIS A 273 5.99 -1.08 -20.69
CA HIS A 273 7.30 -0.42 -20.57
C HIS A 273 7.13 1.11 -20.57
N ALA A 274 6.46 1.66 -21.57
CA ALA A 274 6.19 3.10 -21.65
C ALA A 274 5.31 3.56 -20.48
N GLY A 275 4.33 2.75 -20.07
CA GLY A 275 3.49 2.99 -18.89
C GLY A 275 4.30 3.07 -17.60
N LEU A 276 5.31 2.20 -17.42
CA LEU A 276 6.19 2.22 -16.25
C LEU A 276 7.03 3.50 -16.19
N VAL A 277 7.65 3.89 -17.30
CA VAL A 277 8.46 5.11 -17.39
C VAL A 277 7.60 6.34 -17.13
N LEU A 278 6.41 6.42 -17.75
CA LEU A 278 5.48 7.53 -17.55
C LEU A 278 4.96 7.59 -16.10
N ALA A 279 4.71 6.45 -15.48
CA ALA A 279 4.30 6.40 -14.07
C ALA A 279 5.40 6.95 -13.14
N PHE A 280 6.66 6.58 -13.37
CA PHE A 280 7.77 7.16 -12.60
C PHE A 280 7.95 8.65 -12.87
N ALA A 281 7.87 9.10 -14.12
CA ALA A 281 8.00 10.51 -14.47
C ALA A 281 6.91 11.37 -13.81
N SER A 282 5.65 10.91 -13.88
CA SER A 282 4.53 11.61 -13.24
C SER A 282 4.62 11.60 -11.72
N LEU A 283 5.05 10.48 -11.11
CA LEU A 283 5.26 10.41 -9.66
C LEU A 283 6.44 11.26 -9.21
N THR A 284 7.54 11.30 -9.96
CA THR A 284 8.67 12.20 -9.67
C THR A 284 8.22 13.65 -9.64
N ALA A 285 7.51 14.07 -10.68
CA ALA A 285 6.97 15.43 -10.76
C ALA A 285 5.98 15.71 -9.62
N ALA A 286 5.04 14.81 -9.37
CA ALA A 286 4.00 14.99 -8.36
C ALA A 286 4.54 14.99 -6.92
N VAL A 287 5.61 14.23 -6.63
CA VAL A 287 6.26 14.24 -5.30
C VAL A 287 7.07 15.53 -5.10
N ALA A 288 7.77 16.04 -6.13
CA ALA A 288 8.54 17.29 -6.02
C ALA A 288 7.65 18.54 -6.07
N LEU A 289 6.54 18.49 -6.79
CA LEU A 289 5.69 19.65 -7.10
C LEU A 289 5.30 20.49 -5.88
N PRO A 290 4.81 19.93 -4.74
CA PRO A 290 4.32 20.72 -3.62
C PRO A 290 5.41 21.49 -2.87
N VAL A 291 6.68 21.13 -3.01
CA VAL A 291 7.81 21.85 -2.38
C VAL A 291 8.47 22.84 -3.34
N VAL A 292 8.18 22.75 -4.64
CA VAL A 292 8.60 23.72 -5.67
C VAL A 292 7.54 24.79 -5.88
N VAL A 293 6.26 24.40 -5.84
CA VAL A 293 5.09 25.26 -6.05
C VAL A 293 4.10 25.03 -4.92
N THR A 294 3.99 26.00 -4.01
CA THR A 294 3.09 25.91 -2.84
C THR A 294 1.64 26.33 -3.13
N ALA A 295 1.29 26.60 -4.39
CA ALA A 295 -0.07 26.95 -4.79
C ALA A 295 -1.05 25.76 -4.60
N GLY A 296 -2.28 26.07 -4.24
CA GLY A 296 -3.30 25.05 -3.93
C GLY A 296 -3.51 24.01 -5.05
N TRP A 297 -3.43 24.41 -6.34
CA TRP A 297 -3.54 23.46 -7.45
C TRP A 297 -2.41 22.43 -7.47
N ALA A 298 -1.20 22.80 -7.04
CA ALA A 298 -0.05 21.89 -6.97
C ALA A 298 -0.27 20.80 -5.91
N LEU A 299 -0.86 21.17 -4.76
CA LEU A 299 -1.26 20.24 -3.73
C LEU A 299 -2.35 19.26 -4.22
N VAL A 300 -3.33 19.76 -4.99
CA VAL A 300 -4.39 18.93 -5.60
C VAL A 300 -3.80 17.92 -6.57
N VAL A 301 -2.94 18.37 -7.49
CA VAL A 301 -2.28 17.49 -8.48
C VAL A 301 -1.43 16.44 -7.77
N SER A 302 -0.63 16.86 -6.79
CA SER A 302 0.21 15.94 -6.00
C SER A 302 -0.65 14.89 -5.27
N SER A 303 -1.72 15.30 -4.59
CA SER A 303 -2.64 14.38 -3.90
C SER A 303 -3.23 13.34 -4.84
N LEU A 304 -3.74 13.75 -5.99
CA LEU A 304 -4.42 12.87 -6.95
C LEU A 304 -3.42 11.91 -7.63
N VAL A 305 -2.29 12.43 -8.10
CA VAL A 305 -1.31 11.64 -8.86
C VAL A 305 -0.58 10.65 -7.95
N VAL A 306 -0.11 11.11 -6.76
CA VAL A 306 0.53 10.19 -5.82
C VAL A 306 -0.49 9.25 -5.21
N GLY A 307 -1.72 9.71 -4.97
CA GLY A 307 -2.84 8.85 -4.55
C GLY A 307 -3.10 7.71 -5.54
N ALA A 308 -2.97 7.95 -6.85
CA ALA A 308 -3.18 6.95 -7.90
C ALA A 308 -2.09 5.84 -7.95
N GLN A 309 -1.14 5.87 -7.06
CA GLN A 309 -0.02 4.92 -6.93
C GLN A 309 -0.41 3.41 -6.91
N PRO A 310 -1.59 2.95 -6.46
CA PRO A 310 -1.90 1.51 -6.54
C PRO A 310 -1.91 0.97 -7.97
N GLY A 311 -2.18 1.84 -8.96
CA GLY A 311 -2.12 1.49 -10.39
C GLY A 311 -0.71 1.14 -10.88
N PHE A 312 0.34 1.65 -10.26
CA PHE A 312 1.72 1.28 -10.55
C PHE A 312 1.96 -0.24 -10.37
N SER A 313 1.34 -0.85 -9.36
CA SER A 313 1.47 -2.28 -9.12
C SER A 313 0.99 -3.13 -10.29
N ALA A 314 -0.06 -2.71 -11.00
CA ALA A 314 -0.54 -3.40 -12.19
C ALA A 314 0.45 -3.28 -13.35
N ILE A 315 1.02 -2.09 -13.55
CA ILE A 315 1.99 -1.84 -14.63
C ILE A 315 3.25 -2.66 -14.42
N ILE A 316 3.83 -2.62 -13.21
CA ILE A 316 5.08 -3.35 -12.93
C ILE A 316 4.86 -4.86 -12.92
N ALA A 317 3.68 -5.34 -12.53
CA ALA A 317 3.32 -6.75 -12.63
C ALA A 317 3.25 -7.21 -14.10
N GLY A 318 2.57 -6.45 -14.96
CA GLY A 318 2.52 -6.70 -16.40
C GLY A 318 3.91 -6.70 -17.03
N ARG A 319 4.75 -5.72 -16.67
CA ARG A 319 6.13 -5.65 -17.15
C ARG A 319 6.97 -6.81 -16.67
N THR A 320 6.84 -7.21 -15.40
CA THR A 320 7.51 -8.39 -14.84
C THR A 320 7.13 -9.65 -15.61
N HIS A 321 5.83 -9.84 -15.89
CA HIS A 321 5.35 -10.98 -16.66
C HIS A 321 5.99 -11.03 -18.07
N GLN A 322 6.12 -9.89 -18.75
CA GLN A 322 6.78 -9.80 -20.06
C GLN A 322 8.26 -10.18 -20.00
N VAL A 323 8.97 -9.84 -18.92
CA VAL A 323 10.41 -10.08 -18.77
C VAL A 323 10.71 -11.52 -18.36
N VAL A 324 9.99 -12.07 -17.39
CA VAL A 324 10.32 -13.37 -16.79
C VAL A 324 9.43 -14.52 -17.27
N GLY A 325 8.29 -14.21 -17.87
CA GLY A 325 7.28 -15.19 -18.30
C GLY A 325 6.48 -15.79 -17.14
N ALA A 326 5.37 -16.46 -17.44
CA ALA A 326 4.43 -17.01 -16.48
C ALA A 326 5.09 -17.97 -15.47
N ALA A 327 5.97 -18.85 -15.92
CA ALA A 327 6.62 -19.88 -15.08
C ALA A 327 7.51 -19.31 -13.95
N ARG A 328 8.04 -18.10 -14.13
CA ARG A 328 8.94 -17.45 -13.14
C ARG A 328 8.29 -16.29 -12.39
N MET A 329 7.07 -15.88 -12.80
CA MET A 329 6.37 -14.71 -12.28
C MET A 329 6.23 -14.72 -10.74
N ALA A 330 5.76 -15.83 -10.17
CA ALA A 330 5.55 -15.93 -8.72
C ALA A 330 6.86 -15.76 -7.91
N ARG A 331 7.99 -16.25 -8.44
CA ARG A 331 9.30 -16.11 -7.79
C ARG A 331 9.83 -14.69 -7.91
N ALA A 332 9.71 -14.07 -9.09
CA ALA A 332 10.11 -12.69 -9.32
C ALA A 332 9.29 -11.75 -8.43
N TRP A 333 7.97 -11.93 -8.40
CA TRP A 333 7.07 -11.12 -7.58
C TRP A 333 7.39 -11.21 -6.08
N ARG A 334 7.71 -12.42 -5.59
CA ARG A 334 8.11 -12.61 -4.19
C ARG A 334 9.39 -11.85 -3.85
N LEU A 335 10.41 -11.88 -4.71
CA LEU A 335 11.66 -11.14 -4.51
C LEU A 335 11.43 -9.63 -4.55
N MET A 336 10.64 -9.14 -5.49
CA MET A 336 10.28 -7.73 -5.60
C MET A 336 9.51 -7.25 -4.37
N ALA A 337 8.52 -8.02 -3.91
CA ALA A 337 7.74 -7.69 -2.72
C ALA A 337 8.60 -7.67 -1.45
N LEU A 338 9.53 -8.62 -1.31
CA LEU A 338 10.47 -8.66 -0.19
C LEU A 338 11.41 -7.45 -0.21
N ALA A 339 12.02 -7.17 -1.35
CA ALA A 339 12.93 -6.03 -1.51
C ALA A 339 12.21 -4.70 -1.27
N ALA A 340 10.98 -4.56 -1.78
CA ALA A 340 10.13 -3.39 -1.51
C ALA A 340 9.80 -3.26 -0.02
N GLY A 341 9.49 -4.37 0.66
CA GLY A 341 9.21 -4.36 2.11
C GLY A 341 10.44 -3.95 2.93
N VAL A 342 11.61 -4.48 2.60
CA VAL A 342 12.88 -4.06 3.22
C VAL A 342 13.16 -2.59 2.92
N GLY A 343 12.99 -2.17 1.66
CA GLY A 343 13.15 -0.78 1.24
C GLY A 343 12.21 0.16 2.01
N GLN A 344 10.93 -0.18 2.13
CA GLN A 344 9.97 0.61 2.91
C GLN A 344 10.36 0.72 4.37
N ALA A 345 10.75 -0.38 5.01
CA ALA A 345 11.15 -0.37 6.41
C ALA A 345 12.41 0.50 6.63
N ALA A 346 13.49 0.21 5.90
CA ALA A 346 14.73 0.98 5.99
C ALA A 346 14.54 2.45 5.57
N GLY A 347 13.80 2.66 4.48
CA GLY A 347 13.51 4.00 3.98
C GLY A 347 12.63 4.83 4.91
N GLY A 348 11.67 4.17 5.61
CA GLY A 348 10.89 4.85 6.64
C GLY A 348 11.79 5.47 7.72
N TYR A 349 12.70 4.68 8.27
CA TYR A 349 13.67 5.18 9.24
C TYR A 349 14.60 6.24 8.65
N ALA A 350 15.12 6.03 7.42
CA ALA A 350 16.02 6.98 6.77
C ALA A 350 15.35 8.35 6.54
N HIS A 351 14.09 8.37 6.09
CA HIS A 351 13.35 9.63 5.89
C HIS A 351 13.04 10.33 7.21
N VAL A 352 12.72 9.57 8.28
CA VAL A 352 12.54 10.17 9.61
C VAL A 352 13.85 10.76 10.12
N THR A 353 14.96 10.02 10.01
CA THR A 353 16.29 10.53 10.40
C THR A 353 16.68 11.77 9.60
N LEU A 354 16.39 11.79 8.28
CA LEU A 354 16.61 12.97 7.45
C LEU A 354 15.80 14.17 7.94
N PHE A 355 14.53 13.96 8.26
CA PHE A 355 13.67 15.02 8.78
C PHE A 355 14.12 15.49 10.16
N SER A 356 14.46 14.57 11.08
CA SER A 356 15.00 14.91 12.40
C SER A 356 16.28 15.74 12.33
N ALA A 357 17.18 15.41 11.38
CA ALA A 357 18.45 16.10 11.23
C ALA A 357 18.32 17.48 10.57
N THR A 358 17.35 17.66 9.68
CA THR A 358 17.24 18.86 8.84
C THR A 358 16.06 19.76 9.21
N GLY A 359 15.00 19.23 9.83
CA GLY A 359 13.73 19.92 10.01
C GLY A 359 13.01 20.28 8.71
N SER A 360 13.50 19.77 7.56
CA SER A 360 13.14 20.26 6.24
C SER A 360 12.21 19.29 5.49
N TYR A 361 10.96 19.69 5.29
CA TYR A 361 10.05 19.01 4.37
C TYR A 361 10.58 19.02 2.92
N VAL A 362 11.24 20.11 2.51
CA VAL A 362 11.83 20.25 1.17
C VAL A 362 12.84 19.14 0.91
N ALA A 363 13.77 18.92 1.85
CA ALA A 363 14.76 17.84 1.75
C ALA A 363 14.09 16.45 1.68
N LEU A 364 13.05 16.24 2.49
CA LEU A 364 12.29 14.99 2.54
C LEU A 364 11.62 14.67 1.21
N TYR A 365 10.91 15.66 0.62
CA TYR A 365 10.20 15.47 -0.65
C TYR A 365 11.15 15.34 -1.83
N PHE A 366 12.27 16.07 -1.85
CA PHE A 366 13.30 15.88 -2.88
C PHE A 366 13.98 14.51 -2.78
N ALA A 367 14.22 13.99 -1.57
CA ALA A 367 14.72 12.62 -1.40
C ALA A 367 13.74 11.59 -1.98
N GLY A 368 12.45 11.74 -1.71
CA GLY A 368 11.41 10.90 -2.30
C GLY A 368 11.34 11.01 -3.82
N ALA A 369 11.37 12.24 -4.36
CA ALA A 369 11.36 12.49 -5.81
C ALA A 369 12.62 11.94 -6.49
N ALA A 370 13.78 12.03 -5.85
CA ALA A 370 15.02 11.43 -6.35
C ALA A 370 14.91 9.89 -6.44
N CYS A 371 14.33 9.24 -5.44
CA CYS A 371 14.06 7.80 -5.51
C CYS A 371 13.14 7.46 -6.70
N MET A 372 12.09 8.25 -6.94
CA MET A 372 11.20 8.05 -8.10
C MET A 372 11.94 8.28 -9.41
N ALA A 373 12.74 9.33 -9.54
CA ALA A 373 13.52 9.64 -10.74
C ALA A 373 14.52 8.53 -11.06
N VAL A 374 15.30 8.08 -10.06
CA VAL A 374 16.24 6.96 -10.22
C VAL A 374 15.49 5.68 -10.57
N GLY A 375 14.31 5.43 -9.96
CA GLY A 375 13.43 4.32 -10.31
C GLY A 375 13.00 4.34 -11.78
N GLY A 376 12.70 5.52 -12.31
CA GLY A 376 12.38 5.72 -13.72
C GLY A 376 13.57 5.44 -14.65
N LEU A 377 14.77 5.93 -14.30
CA LEU A 377 16.00 5.65 -15.05
C LEU A 377 16.34 4.15 -15.05
N VAL A 378 16.23 3.51 -13.89
CA VAL A 378 16.40 2.05 -13.77
C VAL A 378 15.32 1.31 -14.58
N GLY A 379 14.11 1.86 -14.65
CA GLY A 379 13.00 1.35 -15.46
C GLY A 379 13.37 1.22 -16.95
N LEU A 380 14.19 2.13 -17.48
CA LEU A 380 14.67 2.09 -18.86
C LEU A 380 15.53 0.84 -19.15
N LEU A 381 16.23 0.29 -18.14
CA LEU A 381 17.04 -0.91 -18.26
C LEU A 381 16.21 -2.21 -18.29
N ILE A 382 14.90 -2.12 -18.07
CA ILE A 382 14.00 -3.27 -18.11
C ILE A 382 13.64 -3.56 -19.57
N VAL A 383 14.57 -4.11 -20.30
CA VAL A 383 14.40 -4.51 -21.71
C VAL A 383 13.92 -5.96 -21.76
N THR A 384 12.93 -6.25 -22.61
CA THR A 384 12.52 -7.64 -22.90
C THR A 384 13.63 -8.31 -23.70
N PRO A 385 14.10 -9.51 -23.32
CA PRO A 385 14.98 -10.29 -24.17
C PRO A 385 14.31 -10.46 -25.55
N ARG A 386 15.04 -10.19 -26.63
CA ARG A 386 14.55 -10.54 -27.96
C ARG A 386 14.27 -12.04 -27.96
N ALA A 387 13.07 -12.44 -28.41
CA ALA A 387 12.80 -13.84 -28.66
C ALA A 387 13.86 -14.30 -29.69
N ASP A 388 14.63 -15.35 -29.33
CA ASP A 388 15.49 -16.01 -30.32
C ASP A 388 14.62 -16.39 -31.52
N PRO A 389 15.03 -16.06 -32.75
CA PRO A 389 14.30 -16.51 -33.94
C PRO A 389 14.15 -18.01 -33.82
N GLN A 390 12.90 -18.50 -33.80
CA GLN A 390 12.67 -19.94 -33.86
C GLN A 390 13.38 -20.46 -35.12
N PRO A 391 14.22 -21.50 -35.05
CA PRO A 391 14.81 -22.10 -36.24
C PRO A 391 13.63 -22.49 -37.14
N ALA A 392 13.69 -22.04 -38.39
CA ALA A 392 12.69 -22.35 -39.40
C ALA A 392 12.45 -23.88 -39.37
N ARG A 393 11.24 -24.29 -39.06
CA ARG A 393 10.84 -25.69 -39.23
C ARG A 393 10.91 -25.96 -40.70
N HIS A 394 11.97 -26.62 -41.16
CA HIS A 394 12.03 -27.21 -42.49
C HIS A 394 10.96 -28.30 -42.51
N THR A 395 9.87 -28.04 -43.19
CA THR A 395 8.86 -29.03 -43.60
C THR A 395 9.35 -29.84 -44.76
#